data_1e8d1daf1aa0b238263ff027c63cefe2
#
_entry.id   1e8d1daf1aa0b238263ff027c63cefe2
#
_cell.length_a   1.000
_cell.length_b   1.000
_cell.length_c   1.000
_cell.angle_alpha   90.00
_cell.angle_beta   90.00
_cell.angle_gamma   90.00
#
_symmetry.space_group_name_H-M   'P 1'
#
loop_
_entity.id
_entity.type
_entity.pdbx_description
1 polymer ?
#
loop_
_entity_poly.entity_id
_entity_poly.type
_entity_poly.pdbx_seq_one_letter_code
_entity_poly.pdbx_strand_id
1 'polypeptide(L)'
;MPISNNLQSTFLSLDEEERYKKHLTLKEIGFKGQLKLKNSSVVCIGAGGLGSSVLLYLAAAGIGRIGIVDNDQVEKSNLQRQIIHETNTVGNLKIDSARERINRFNPNIQVVTFHERINSNNILEIIKEFDVICDCSDNCGTRYLT
;
A
#
# COMPACT_ATOMS: atom_id res chain seq x y z
N MET A 1 -0.49 -3.49 -26.37
CA MET A 1 -1.01 -3.94 -25.07
C MET A 1 0.11 -4.59 -24.30
N PRO A 2 0.64 -4.02 -23.25
CA PRO A 2 1.51 -4.76 -22.37
C PRO A 2 0.61 -5.53 -21.38
N ILE A 3 0.42 -6.79 -21.67
CA ILE A 3 0.00 -7.76 -20.66
C ILE A 3 1.16 -7.81 -19.67
N SER A 4 1.02 -7.20 -18.51
CA SER A 4 1.93 -7.46 -17.42
C SER A 4 1.75 -8.94 -17.07
N ASN A 5 2.65 -9.79 -17.57
CA ASN A 5 2.82 -11.15 -17.10
C ASN A 5 3.33 -11.08 -15.64
N ASN A 6 2.46 -10.71 -14.73
CA ASN A 6 2.65 -11.00 -13.32
C ASN A 6 2.46 -12.50 -13.17
N LEU A 7 3.56 -13.25 -13.30
CA LEU A 7 3.60 -14.65 -12.91
C LEU A 7 3.16 -14.71 -11.45
N GLN A 8 1.95 -15.20 -11.22
CA GLN A 8 1.44 -15.39 -9.88
C GLN A 8 2.38 -16.34 -9.13
N SER A 9 2.80 -15.92 -7.95
CA SER A 9 3.62 -16.77 -7.09
C SER A 9 2.79 -17.98 -6.65
N THR A 10 3.38 -19.15 -6.73
CA THR A 10 2.75 -20.41 -6.30
C THR A 10 3.24 -20.89 -4.94
N PHE A 11 4.15 -20.15 -4.31
CA PHE A 11 4.75 -20.52 -3.03
C PHE A 11 5.01 -19.29 -2.16
N LEU A 12 5.18 -19.52 -0.87
CA LEU A 12 5.73 -18.57 0.11
C LEU A 12 7.19 -18.94 0.35
N SER A 13 8.07 -17.95 0.52
CA SER A 13 9.43 -18.21 0.97
C SER A 13 9.44 -18.61 2.44
N LEU A 14 10.56 -19.18 2.92
CA LEU A 14 10.71 -19.53 4.34
C LEU A 14 10.56 -18.31 5.26
N ASP A 15 11.07 -17.14 4.84
CA ASP A 15 10.89 -15.88 5.57
C ASP A 15 9.41 -15.48 5.64
N GLU A 16 8.68 -15.62 4.54
CA GLU A 16 7.25 -15.33 4.50
C GLU A 16 6.43 -16.32 5.35
N GLU A 17 6.77 -17.60 5.34
CA GLU A 17 6.12 -18.61 6.18
C GLU A 17 6.34 -18.30 7.68
N GLU A 18 7.54 -17.89 8.07
CA GLU A 18 7.83 -17.47 9.43
C GLU A 18 7.07 -16.18 9.79
N ARG A 19 7.13 -15.16 8.91
CA ARG A 19 6.47 -13.87 9.09
C ARG A 19 4.97 -14.01 9.26
N TYR A 20 4.32 -14.82 8.43
CA TYR A 20 2.87 -15.00 8.40
C TYR A 20 2.39 -16.24 9.16
N LYS A 21 3.23 -16.85 9.98
CA LYS A 21 2.93 -18.09 10.71
C LYS A 21 1.57 -18.07 11.42
N LYS A 22 1.20 -16.93 12.01
CA LYS A 22 -0.10 -16.78 12.68
C LYS A 22 -1.27 -16.81 11.70
N HIS A 23 -1.13 -16.20 10.53
CA HIS A 23 -2.13 -16.29 9.45
C HIS A 23 -2.27 -17.71 8.93
N LEU A 24 -1.17 -18.44 8.80
CA LEU A 24 -1.17 -19.80 8.29
C LEU A 24 -1.92 -20.79 9.23
N THR A 25 -2.00 -20.45 10.52
CA THR A 25 -2.76 -21.26 11.51
C THR A 25 -4.24 -20.90 11.58
N LEU A 26 -4.67 -19.78 10.99
CA LEU A 26 -6.08 -19.39 10.94
C LEU A 26 -6.81 -20.18 9.86
N LYS A 27 -7.91 -20.83 10.22
CA LYS A 27 -8.70 -21.63 9.29
C LYS A 27 -9.22 -20.82 8.09
N GLU A 28 -9.55 -19.56 8.32
CA GLU A 28 -10.11 -18.64 7.33
C GLU A 28 -9.07 -18.09 6.35
N ILE A 29 -7.80 -18.12 6.72
CA ILE A 29 -6.69 -17.64 5.87
C ILE A 29 -5.89 -18.82 5.35
N GLY A 30 -5.13 -19.47 6.23
CA GLY A 30 -4.26 -20.59 5.89
C GLY A 30 -3.23 -20.25 4.81
N PHE A 31 -2.59 -21.29 4.27
CA PHE A 31 -1.61 -21.12 3.19
C PHE A 31 -2.22 -20.51 1.92
N LYS A 32 -3.40 -20.99 1.52
CA LYS A 32 -4.09 -20.50 0.31
C LYS A 32 -4.48 -19.04 0.41
N GLY A 33 -4.98 -18.60 1.57
CA GLY A 33 -5.34 -17.21 1.81
C GLY A 33 -4.12 -16.30 1.81
N GLN A 34 -3.03 -16.70 2.47
CA GLN A 34 -1.79 -15.91 2.48
C GLN A 34 -1.18 -15.80 1.08
N LEU A 35 -1.23 -16.87 0.29
CA LEU A 35 -0.77 -16.85 -1.10
C LEU A 35 -1.64 -15.92 -1.97
N LYS A 36 -2.95 -15.88 -1.72
CA LYS A 36 -3.85 -14.92 -2.38
C LYS A 36 -3.50 -13.48 -2.02
N LEU A 37 -3.20 -13.17 -0.75
CA LEU A 37 -2.75 -11.86 -0.32
C LEU A 37 -1.44 -11.45 -1.03
N LYS A 38 -0.46 -12.36 -1.08
CA LYS A 38 0.81 -12.15 -1.79
C LYS A 38 0.62 -11.82 -3.28
N ASN A 39 -0.37 -12.41 -3.92
CA ASN A 39 -0.66 -12.19 -5.33
C ASN A 39 -1.64 -11.05 -5.60
N SER A 40 -2.11 -10.36 -4.55
CA SER A 40 -3.05 -9.24 -4.67
C SER A 40 -2.32 -7.90 -4.71
N SER A 41 -2.98 -6.93 -5.32
CA SER A 41 -2.52 -5.56 -5.43
C SER A 41 -3.57 -4.57 -4.91
N VAL A 42 -3.13 -3.59 -4.13
CA VAL A 42 -3.99 -2.57 -3.53
C VAL A 42 -3.39 -1.20 -3.78
N VAL A 43 -4.18 -0.24 -4.24
CA VAL A 43 -3.78 1.16 -4.29
C VAL A 43 -4.47 1.96 -3.18
N CYS A 44 -3.69 2.72 -2.42
CA CYS A 44 -4.17 3.67 -1.42
C CYS A 44 -4.10 5.09 -1.97
N ILE A 45 -5.22 5.78 -1.99
CA ILE A 45 -5.31 7.18 -2.38
C ILE A 45 -5.26 8.02 -1.10
N GLY A 46 -4.09 8.62 -0.87
CA GLY A 46 -3.75 9.36 0.34
C GLY A 46 -2.86 8.57 1.30
N ALA A 47 -1.76 9.18 1.70
CA ALA A 47 -0.81 8.72 2.72
C ALA A 47 -0.85 9.59 3.99
N GLY A 48 -2.03 10.08 4.32
CA GLY A 48 -2.31 10.89 5.52
C GLY A 48 -2.66 10.04 6.76
N GLY A 49 -3.58 10.50 7.58
CA GLY A 49 -3.97 9.84 8.82
C GLY A 49 -4.58 8.45 8.60
N LEU A 50 -5.59 8.36 7.73
CA LEU A 50 -6.22 7.09 7.36
C LEU A 50 -5.26 6.19 6.58
N GLY A 51 -4.61 6.75 5.56
CA GLY A 51 -3.66 6.03 4.71
C GLY A 51 -2.50 5.43 5.49
N SER A 52 -1.99 6.11 6.51
CA SER A 52 -0.91 5.60 7.37
C SER A 52 -1.24 4.26 8.00
N SER A 53 -2.41 4.14 8.61
CA SER A 53 -2.86 2.91 9.24
C SER A 53 -3.10 1.81 8.22
N VAL A 54 -3.85 2.13 7.15
CA VAL A 54 -4.17 1.16 6.08
C VAL A 54 -2.91 0.62 5.44
N LEU A 55 -1.97 1.47 5.04
CA LEU A 55 -0.71 1.07 4.39
C LEU A 55 0.13 0.14 5.27
N LEU A 56 0.27 0.47 6.56
CA LEU A 56 1.03 -0.37 7.49
C LEU A 56 0.37 -1.73 7.71
N TYR A 57 -0.95 -1.80 7.87
CA TYR A 57 -1.65 -3.08 8.05
C TYR A 57 -1.69 -3.92 6.78
N LEU A 58 -1.82 -3.32 5.59
CA LEU A 58 -1.71 -4.05 4.33
C LEU A 58 -0.32 -4.66 4.15
N ALA A 59 0.72 -3.89 4.48
CA ALA A 59 2.10 -4.39 4.46
C ALA A 59 2.32 -5.51 5.49
N ALA A 60 1.77 -5.37 6.71
CA ALA A 60 1.82 -6.41 7.73
C ALA A 60 1.10 -7.68 7.30
N ALA A 61 -0.04 -7.55 6.63
CA ALA A 61 -0.81 -8.69 6.12
C ALA A 61 -0.16 -9.41 4.94
N GLY A 62 0.80 -8.78 4.27
CA GLY A 62 1.52 -9.39 3.17
C GLY A 62 0.84 -9.23 1.81
N ILE A 63 0.19 -8.09 1.58
CA ILE A 63 -0.25 -7.71 0.23
C ILE A 63 0.98 -7.56 -0.66
N GLY A 64 1.03 -8.30 -1.76
CA GLY A 64 2.26 -8.38 -2.57
C GLY A 64 2.64 -7.08 -3.29
N ARG A 65 1.64 -6.27 -3.72
CA ARG A 65 1.88 -4.99 -4.37
C ARG A 65 0.99 -3.89 -3.79
N ILE A 66 1.60 -2.79 -3.36
CA ILE A 66 0.91 -1.63 -2.80
C ILE A 66 1.25 -0.40 -3.64
N GLY A 67 0.21 0.26 -4.17
CA GLY A 67 0.28 1.57 -4.79
C GLY A 67 0.00 2.67 -3.76
N ILE A 68 0.71 3.77 -3.82
CA ILE A 68 0.52 4.94 -2.96
C ILE A 68 0.39 6.17 -3.82
N VAL A 69 -0.73 6.86 -3.72
CA VAL A 69 -0.99 8.11 -4.44
C VAL A 69 -1.10 9.25 -3.44
N ASP A 70 -0.21 10.22 -3.51
CA ASP A 70 -0.24 11.44 -2.70
C ASP A 70 0.62 12.50 -3.35
N ASN A 71 0.26 13.77 -3.21
CA ASN A 71 1.02 14.89 -3.78
C ASN A 71 1.64 15.82 -2.73
N ASP A 72 1.46 15.51 -1.44
CA ASP A 72 1.93 16.33 -0.34
C ASP A 72 3.34 15.97 0.14
N GLN A 73 3.90 16.88 0.93
CA GLN A 73 5.10 16.66 1.72
C GLN A 73 4.74 16.36 3.18
N VAL A 74 5.66 15.69 3.87
CA VAL A 74 5.54 15.42 5.31
C VAL A 74 5.79 16.70 6.09
N GLU A 75 4.85 17.08 6.91
CA GLU A 75 4.96 18.20 7.84
C GLU A 75 5.04 17.69 9.29
N LYS A 76 5.75 18.42 10.14
CA LYS A 76 5.87 18.08 11.56
C LYS A 76 4.51 18.01 12.24
N SER A 77 3.57 18.87 11.85
CA SER A 77 2.18 18.91 12.33
C SER A 77 1.35 17.67 11.96
N ASN A 78 1.82 16.88 10.99
CA ASN A 78 1.16 15.64 10.58
C ASN A 78 1.48 14.45 11.50
N LEU A 79 2.64 14.47 12.17
CA LEU A 79 3.20 13.30 12.86
C LEU A 79 2.37 12.81 14.05
N GLN A 80 1.50 13.64 14.61
CA GLN A 80 0.62 13.25 15.72
C GLN A 80 -0.46 12.20 15.32
N ARG A 81 -0.70 11.99 14.01
CA ARG A 81 -1.68 11.03 13.48
C ARG A 81 -1.24 10.24 12.25
N GLN A 82 -0.27 10.76 11.49
CA GLN A 82 0.24 10.13 10.28
C GLN A 82 1.45 9.23 10.61
N ILE A 83 1.17 8.12 11.28
CA ILE A 83 2.15 7.23 11.94
C ILE A 83 3.10 6.49 10.98
N ILE A 84 2.86 6.54 9.68
CA ILE A 84 3.77 5.99 8.68
C ILE A 84 5.00 6.90 8.45
N HIS A 85 4.85 8.20 8.74
CA HIS A 85 5.92 9.18 8.63
C HIS A 85 6.68 9.34 9.94
N GLU A 86 7.91 9.81 9.86
CA GLU A 86 8.83 9.95 11.00
C GLU A 86 9.44 11.35 11.01
N THR A 87 9.99 11.79 12.16
CA THR A 87 10.60 13.12 12.32
C THR A 87 11.70 13.38 11.29
N ASN A 88 12.50 12.37 10.97
CA ASN A 88 13.58 12.46 9.99
C ASN A 88 13.10 12.52 8.53
N THR A 89 11.81 12.29 8.27
CA THR A 89 11.23 12.39 6.92
C THR A 89 10.48 13.70 6.69
N VAL A 90 10.45 14.62 7.66
CA VAL A 90 9.82 15.95 7.49
C VAL A 90 10.46 16.67 6.31
N GLY A 91 9.64 17.19 5.40
CA GLY A 91 10.05 17.83 4.14
C GLY A 91 10.15 16.88 2.94
N ASN A 92 10.20 15.58 3.15
CA ASN A 92 10.17 14.60 2.05
C ASN A 92 8.75 14.46 1.50
N LEU A 93 8.62 13.94 0.27
CA LEU A 93 7.32 13.56 -0.26
C LEU A 93 6.70 12.45 0.60
N LYS A 94 5.39 12.54 0.87
CA LYS A 94 4.69 11.51 1.66
C LYS A 94 4.79 10.12 1.03
N ILE A 95 4.74 10.03 -0.29
CA ILE A 95 4.88 8.77 -1.02
C ILE A 95 6.25 8.12 -0.81
N ASP A 96 7.33 8.89 -0.79
CA ASP A 96 8.68 8.37 -0.59
C ASP A 96 8.90 7.95 0.86
N SER A 97 8.47 8.78 1.82
CA SER A 97 8.49 8.45 3.24
C SER A 97 7.73 7.16 3.55
N ALA A 98 6.53 7.01 2.99
CA ALA A 98 5.71 5.81 3.16
C ALA A 98 6.35 4.57 2.52
N ARG A 99 6.90 4.69 1.31
CA ARG A 99 7.62 3.60 0.62
C ARG A 99 8.80 3.12 1.44
N GLU A 100 9.64 4.02 1.91
CA GLU A 100 10.80 3.67 2.74
C GLU A 100 10.39 2.97 4.04
N ARG A 101 9.33 3.46 4.69
CA ARG A 101 8.80 2.85 5.91
C ARG A 101 8.29 1.43 5.66
N ILE A 102 7.53 1.21 4.58
CA ILE A 102 7.03 -0.12 4.21
C ILE A 102 8.18 -1.06 3.88
N ASN A 103 9.17 -0.63 3.09
CA ASN A 103 10.31 -1.46 2.71
C ASN A 103 11.15 -1.89 3.92
N ARG A 104 11.31 -1.02 4.92
CA ARG A 104 11.99 -1.38 6.18
C ARG A 104 11.16 -2.34 7.03
N PHE A 105 9.84 -2.18 7.00
CA PHE A 105 8.91 -2.99 7.79
C PHE A 105 8.70 -4.39 7.18
N ASN A 106 8.48 -4.46 5.88
CA ASN A 106 8.30 -5.72 5.14
C ASN A 106 8.92 -5.63 3.74
N PRO A 107 10.16 -6.07 3.57
CA PRO A 107 10.89 -5.96 2.29
C PRO A 107 10.32 -6.81 1.16
N ASN A 108 9.39 -7.73 1.46
CA ASN A 108 8.77 -8.59 0.46
C ASN A 108 7.64 -7.89 -0.33
N ILE A 109 7.29 -6.65 0.04
CA ILE A 109 6.22 -5.89 -0.60
C ILE A 109 6.77 -5.04 -1.74
N GLN A 110 6.16 -5.16 -2.93
CA GLN A 110 6.43 -4.24 -4.03
C GLN A 110 5.65 -2.94 -3.80
N VAL A 111 6.34 -1.82 -3.63
CA VAL A 111 5.71 -0.51 -3.47
C VAL A 111 5.88 0.33 -4.73
N VAL A 112 4.77 0.82 -5.27
CA VAL A 112 4.71 1.74 -6.42
C VAL A 112 4.14 3.07 -5.95
N THR A 113 4.76 4.17 -6.35
CA THR A 113 4.37 5.51 -5.89
C THR A 113 3.95 6.40 -7.06
N PHE A 114 2.90 7.19 -6.85
CA PHE A 114 2.38 8.18 -7.78
C PHE A 114 2.36 9.54 -7.10
N HIS A 115 3.26 10.44 -7.49
CA HIS A 115 3.29 11.82 -6.99
C HIS A 115 2.26 12.66 -7.75
N GLU A 116 0.99 12.39 -7.50
CA GLU A 116 -0.11 13.00 -8.23
C GLU A 116 -1.30 13.28 -7.31
N ARG A 117 -2.06 14.30 -7.66
CA ARG A 117 -3.40 14.52 -7.12
C ARG A 117 -4.41 13.84 -8.03
N ILE A 118 -5.25 12.98 -7.47
CA ILE A 118 -6.30 12.28 -8.22
C ILE A 118 -7.32 13.28 -8.78
N ASN A 119 -7.64 13.08 -10.05
CA ASN A 119 -8.65 13.81 -10.79
C ASN A 119 -9.25 12.93 -11.91
N SER A 120 -10.27 13.41 -12.61
CA SER A 120 -10.96 12.66 -13.66
C SER A 120 -10.07 12.22 -14.84
N ASN A 121 -8.92 12.87 -15.04
CA ASN A 121 -8.04 12.56 -16.17
C ASN A 121 -7.04 11.45 -15.88
N ASN A 122 -6.62 11.28 -14.61
CA ASN A 122 -5.57 10.33 -14.26
C ASN A 122 -6.05 9.11 -13.46
N ILE A 123 -7.23 9.18 -12.83
CA ILE A 123 -7.69 8.13 -11.93
C ILE A 123 -7.76 6.76 -12.61
N LEU A 124 -8.39 6.67 -13.78
CA LEU A 124 -8.58 5.40 -14.47
C LEU A 124 -7.26 4.75 -14.88
N GLU A 125 -6.25 5.55 -15.24
CA GLU A 125 -4.93 5.04 -15.59
C GLU A 125 -4.21 4.43 -14.38
N ILE A 126 -4.39 5.01 -13.20
CA ILE A 126 -3.75 4.55 -11.97
C ILE A 126 -4.46 3.31 -11.43
N ILE A 127 -5.79 3.36 -11.28
CA ILE A 127 -6.54 2.30 -10.58
C ILE A 127 -6.65 1.00 -11.39
N LYS A 128 -6.63 1.06 -12.73
CA LYS A 128 -6.77 -0.14 -13.58
C LYS A 128 -5.69 -1.21 -13.36
N GLU A 129 -4.58 -0.83 -12.74
CA GLU A 129 -3.46 -1.73 -12.47
C GLU A 129 -3.57 -2.48 -11.12
N PHE A 130 -4.63 -2.22 -10.35
CA PHE A 130 -4.79 -2.75 -9.00
C PHE A 130 -6.11 -3.49 -8.83
N ASP A 131 -6.10 -4.53 -8.00
CA ASP A 131 -7.30 -5.34 -7.71
C ASP A 131 -8.26 -4.63 -6.76
N VAL A 132 -7.75 -3.80 -5.85
CA VAL A 132 -8.52 -3.11 -4.81
C VAL A 132 -8.06 -1.66 -4.69
N ILE A 133 -9.03 -0.78 -4.49
CA ILE A 133 -8.79 0.65 -4.25
C ILE A 133 -9.19 0.97 -2.80
N CYS A 134 -8.28 1.57 -2.04
CA CYS A 134 -8.56 2.13 -0.72
C CYS A 134 -8.58 3.65 -0.81
N ASP A 135 -9.75 4.26 -0.75
CA ASP A 135 -9.86 5.71 -0.65
C ASP A 135 -9.59 6.16 0.79
N CYS A 136 -8.41 6.73 1.00
CA CYS A 136 -7.96 7.32 2.26
C CYS A 136 -7.85 8.85 2.17
N SER A 137 -8.46 9.45 1.16
CA SER A 137 -8.47 10.90 0.97
C SER A 137 -9.37 11.59 1.99
N ASP A 138 -9.08 12.84 2.27
CA ASP A 138 -9.86 13.70 3.17
C ASP A 138 -10.78 14.67 2.43
N ASN A 139 -10.79 14.64 1.09
CA ASN A 139 -11.61 15.54 0.28
C ASN A 139 -12.74 14.82 -0.45
N CYS A 140 -13.92 15.46 -0.47
CA CYS A 140 -15.12 14.91 -1.10
C CYS A 140 -14.97 14.71 -2.62
N GLY A 141 -14.22 15.59 -3.30
CA GLY A 141 -14.00 15.49 -4.74
C GLY A 141 -13.33 14.18 -5.17
N THR A 142 -12.32 13.74 -4.44
CA THR A 142 -11.65 12.46 -4.69
C THR A 142 -12.56 11.28 -4.41
N ARG A 143 -13.36 11.34 -3.33
CA ARG A 143 -14.30 10.26 -2.95
C ARG A 143 -15.39 9.99 -3.96
N TYR A 144 -15.75 10.97 -4.80
CA TYR A 144 -16.69 10.76 -5.89
C TYR A 144 -16.06 10.18 -7.16
N LEU A 145 -14.72 10.14 -7.25
CA LEU A 145 -13.99 9.63 -8.40
C LEU A 145 -13.56 8.16 -8.21
N THR A 146 -13.41 7.72 -6.96
CA THR A 146 -13.00 6.35 -6.61
C THR A 146 -14.19 5.43 -6.33
#